data_da51cca16a391b80a5378520b37476cc
#
_entry.id   da51cca16a391b80a5378520b37476cc
#
_cell.length_a   1.000
_cell.length_b   1.000
_cell.length_c   1.000
_cell.angle_alpha   90.00
_cell.angle_beta   90.00
_cell.angle_gamma   90.00
#
_symmetry.space_group_name_H-M   'P 1'
#
loop_
_entity.id
_entity.type
_entity.pdbx_description
1 polymer ?
#
loop_
_entity_poly.entity_id
_entity_poly.type
_entity_poly.pdbx_seq_one_letter_code
_entity_poly.pdbx_strand_id
1 'polypeptide(L)'
;MNALRSPLTIHRIFHPTDFSKDSQVAFAHALRLALAFRAELTIMHVDPAVSPEGFEDFPRIRPTLARWGLLPESSSKGDVTKLGIRIRKVRALASDAKHAIVHHLTASPTVLMVLATHQHEGFARWLHHALAEPVSREMQVRTLFVPSHVEGFVSRETGQTRLQRLLLPISIQPPSQ
;
A
#
# COMPACT_ATOMS: atom_id res chain seq x y z
N MET A 1 18.18 -16.90 26.75
CA MET A 1 17.65 -17.70 25.63
C MET A 1 17.02 -16.74 24.64
N ASN A 2 17.75 -16.38 23.55
CA ASN A 2 17.24 -15.51 22.49
C ASN A 2 16.23 -16.30 21.64
N ALA A 3 14.96 -16.04 21.82
CA ALA A 3 13.95 -16.50 20.89
C ALA A 3 14.22 -15.78 19.57
N LEU A 4 14.85 -16.45 18.63
CA LEU A 4 14.96 -16.02 17.24
C LEU A 4 13.52 -15.79 16.75
N ARG A 5 13.09 -14.53 16.68
CA ARG A 5 11.80 -14.17 16.11
C ARG A 5 11.80 -14.72 14.69
N SER A 6 10.84 -15.57 14.38
CA SER A 6 10.63 -16.07 13.01
C SER A 6 10.68 -14.91 12.02
N PRO A 7 11.32 -15.08 10.86
CA PRO A 7 11.40 -14.00 9.86
C PRO A 7 9.99 -13.52 9.54
N LEU A 8 9.84 -12.19 9.46
CA LEU A 8 8.56 -11.58 9.16
C LEU A 8 8.08 -12.01 7.77
N THR A 9 7.04 -12.81 7.73
CA THR A 9 6.43 -13.22 6.45
C THR A 9 5.36 -12.21 6.06
N ILE A 10 5.61 -11.43 5.01
CA ILE A 10 4.65 -10.48 4.44
C ILE A 10 3.89 -11.21 3.32
N HIS A 11 2.70 -11.70 3.62
CA HIS A 11 1.85 -12.43 2.67
C HIS A 11 0.65 -11.61 2.18
N ARG A 12 0.32 -10.51 2.86
CA ARG A 12 -0.76 -9.58 2.49
C ARG A 12 -0.31 -8.15 2.68
N ILE A 13 -0.47 -7.35 1.63
CA ILE A 13 -0.20 -5.92 1.58
C ILE A 13 -1.50 -5.20 1.25
N PHE A 14 -1.78 -4.13 1.95
CA PHE A 14 -2.95 -3.30 1.76
C PHE A 14 -2.53 -1.89 1.33
N HIS A 15 -3.16 -1.37 0.27
CA HIS A 15 -2.94 -0.03 -0.24
C HIS A 15 -4.27 0.71 -0.40
N PRO A 16 -4.64 1.60 0.53
CA PRO A 16 -5.74 2.51 0.33
C PRO A 16 -5.35 3.59 -0.68
N THR A 17 -6.25 3.92 -1.60
CA THR A 17 -6.00 4.88 -2.67
C THR A 17 -7.13 5.91 -2.78
N ASP A 18 -6.76 7.15 -3.00
CA ASP A 18 -7.63 8.28 -3.36
C ASP A 18 -7.45 8.68 -4.83
N PHE A 19 -6.72 7.87 -5.60
CA PHE A 19 -6.35 8.10 -7.00
C PHE A 19 -5.45 9.32 -7.24
N SER A 20 -4.98 10.01 -6.21
CA SER A 20 -4.05 11.14 -6.32
C SER A 20 -2.70 10.73 -6.91
N LYS A 21 -1.92 11.72 -7.35
CA LYS A 21 -0.55 11.49 -7.84
C LYS A 21 0.36 10.87 -6.77
N ASP A 22 0.19 11.27 -5.52
CA ASP A 22 0.99 10.74 -4.41
C ASP A 22 0.57 9.31 -4.06
N SER A 23 -0.74 9.01 -4.14
CA SER A 23 -1.22 7.64 -4.02
C SER A 23 -0.64 6.72 -5.10
N GLN A 24 -0.37 7.25 -6.32
CA GLN A 24 0.31 6.49 -7.37
C GLN A 24 1.78 6.17 -7.03
N VAL A 25 2.47 7.06 -6.29
CA VAL A 25 3.83 6.77 -5.78
C VAL A 25 3.77 5.65 -4.74
N ALA A 26 2.86 5.76 -3.77
CA ALA A 26 2.67 4.70 -2.77
C ALA A 26 2.24 3.36 -3.40
N PHE A 27 1.40 3.39 -4.43
CA PHE A 27 1.04 2.21 -5.20
C PHE A 27 2.26 1.52 -5.83
N ALA A 28 3.20 2.26 -6.41
CA ALA A 28 4.43 1.68 -6.97
C ALA A 28 5.23 0.93 -5.90
N HIS A 29 5.33 1.51 -4.69
CA HIS A 29 5.98 0.85 -3.55
C HIS A 29 5.22 -0.41 -3.12
N ALA A 30 3.88 -0.34 -2.99
CA ALA A 30 3.06 -1.48 -2.63
C ALA A 30 3.18 -2.62 -3.65
N LEU A 31 3.15 -2.32 -4.95
CA LEU A 31 3.30 -3.31 -6.02
C LEU A 31 4.71 -3.93 -6.01
N ARG A 32 5.75 -3.11 -5.83
CA ARG A 32 7.14 -3.62 -5.77
C ARG A 32 7.36 -4.53 -4.57
N LEU A 33 6.81 -4.17 -3.42
CA LEU A 33 6.87 -5.00 -2.21
C LEU A 33 6.06 -6.30 -2.39
N ALA A 34 4.89 -6.23 -3.03
CA ALA A 34 4.12 -7.43 -3.35
C ALA A 34 4.93 -8.41 -4.20
N LEU A 35 5.64 -7.92 -5.23
CA LEU A 35 6.54 -8.74 -6.05
C LEU A 35 7.68 -9.34 -5.23
N ALA A 36 8.34 -8.54 -4.38
CA ALA A 36 9.47 -8.98 -3.58
C ALA A 36 9.09 -10.08 -2.57
N PHE A 37 7.91 -9.99 -1.97
CA PHE A 37 7.42 -10.94 -0.97
C PHE A 37 6.48 -12.01 -1.54
N ARG A 38 6.17 -11.99 -2.84
CA ARG A 38 5.16 -12.86 -3.47
C ARG A 38 3.82 -12.80 -2.72
N ALA A 39 3.40 -11.59 -2.39
CA ALA A 39 2.25 -11.34 -1.54
C ALA A 39 0.98 -11.04 -2.35
N GLU A 40 -0.17 -11.16 -1.67
CA GLU A 40 -1.41 -10.58 -2.15
C GLU A 40 -1.39 -9.07 -1.91
N LEU A 41 -1.73 -8.27 -2.94
CA LEU A 41 -1.90 -6.82 -2.84
C LEU A 41 -3.38 -6.48 -3.00
N THR A 42 -3.99 -5.98 -1.93
CA THR A 42 -5.33 -5.39 -1.97
C THR A 42 -5.21 -3.88 -2.15
N ILE A 43 -5.87 -3.35 -3.18
CA ILE A 43 -5.99 -1.92 -3.46
C ILE A 43 -7.42 -1.53 -3.19
N MET A 44 -7.66 -0.62 -2.24
CA MET A 44 -9.00 -0.22 -1.84
C MET A 44 -9.22 1.28 -2.04
N HIS A 45 -10.36 1.62 -2.65
CA HIS A 45 -10.89 2.97 -2.71
C HIS A 45 -12.23 3.04 -1.98
N VAL A 46 -12.49 4.16 -1.31
CA VAL A 46 -13.74 4.41 -0.61
C VAL A 46 -14.44 5.59 -1.26
N ASP A 47 -15.61 5.34 -1.84
CA ASP A 47 -16.47 6.36 -2.42
C ASP A 47 -17.51 6.85 -1.40
N PRO A 48 -17.73 8.17 -1.28
CA PRO A 48 -18.78 8.70 -0.40
C PRO A 48 -20.19 8.53 -1.00
N ALA A 49 -20.29 8.31 -2.31
CA ALA A 49 -21.53 8.13 -3.04
C ALA A 49 -21.37 7.05 -4.12
N VAL A 50 -22.50 6.52 -4.60
CA VAL A 50 -22.50 5.54 -5.69
C VAL A 50 -21.94 6.20 -6.95
N SER A 51 -20.75 5.78 -7.37
CA SER A 51 -20.17 6.14 -8.64
C SER A 51 -20.54 5.07 -9.67
N PRO A 52 -21.04 5.42 -10.84
CA PRO A 52 -21.30 4.48 -11.94
C PRO A 52 -20.00 3.93 -12.52
N GLU A 53 -18.87 4.55 -12.22
CA GLU A 53 -17.56 4.18 -12.74
C GLU A 53 -17.06 2.88 -12.09
N GLY A 54 -16.60 1.97 -12.94
CA GLY A 54 -16.11 0.67 -12.53
C GLY A 54 -14.74 0.73 -11.84
N PHE A 55 -13.82 -0.13 -12.26
CA PHE A 55 -12.44 -0.19 -11.74
C PHE A 55 -11.43 0.55 -12.65
N GLU A 56 -11.90 1.45 -13.51
CA GLU A 56 -11.07 2.11 -14.53
C GLU A 56 -10.07 3.08 -13.91
N ASP A 57 -10.47 3.78 -12.83
CA ASP A 57 -9.62 4.71 -12.09
C ASP A 57 -8.54 4.03 -11.25
N PHE A 58 -8.72 2.74 -10.98
CA PHE A 58 -7.74 2.01 -10.19
C PHE A 58 -6.39 1.91 -10.91
N PRO A 59 -5.28 1.94 -10.15
CA PRO A 59 -3.95 1.76 -10.71
C PRO A 59 -3.89 0.56 -11.67
N ARG A 60 -3.31 0.80 -12.85
CA ARG A 60 -3.25 -0.19 -13.93
C ARG A 60 -2.07 -1.13 -13.73
N ILE A 61 -2.31 -2.31 -13.16
CA ILE A 61 -1.26 -3.28 -12.79
C ILE A 61 -0.43 -3.72 -14.00
N ARG A 62 -1.09 -4.27 -15.04
CA ARG A 62 -0.39 -4.81 -16.22
C ARG A 62 0.43 -3.76 -16.97
N PRO A 63 -0.09 -2.57 -17.30
CA PRO A 63 0.70 -1.50 -17.90
C PRO A 63 1.88 -1.06 -17.03
N THR A 64 1.74 -1.05 -15.71
CA THR A 64 2.85 -0.74 -14.81
C THR A 64 3.91 -1.83 -14.86
N LEU A 65 3.53 -3.11 -14.80
CA LEU A 65 4.46 -4.23 -14.89
C LEU A 65 5.13 -4.34 -16.25
N ALA A 66 4.42 -4.02 -17.34
CA ALA A 66 4.98 -3.94 -18.69
C ALA A 66 6.03 -2.82 -18.79
N ARG A 67 5.70 -1.61 -18.31
CA ARG A 67 6.65 -0.50 -18.24
C ARG A 67 7.90 -0.85 -17.42
N TRP A 68 7.76 -1.66 -16.37
CA TRP A 68 8.89 -2.16 -15.59
C TRP A 68 9.66 -3.31 -16.25
N GLY A 69 9.26 -3.75 -17.44
CA GLY A 69 9.89 -4.84 -18.17
C GLY A 69 9.65 -6.23 -17.55
N LEU A 70 8.65 -6.35 -16.67
CA LEU A 70 8.32 -7.60 -15.98
C LEU A 70 7.26 -8.44 -16.73
N LEU A 71 6.50 -7.82 -17.62
CA LEU A 71 5.48 -8.46 -18.45
C LEU A 71 5.49 -7.85 -19.86
N PRO A 72 5.08 -8.60 -20.89
CA PRO A 72 4.75 -8.04 -22.20
C PRO A 72 3.52 -7.11 -22.12
N GLU A 73 3.41 -6.15 -23.03
CA GLU A 73 2.23 -5.27 -23.11
C GLU A 73 0.94 -6.06 -23.37
N SER A 74 1.02 -7.13 -24.13
CA SER A 74 -0.09 -8.05 -24.46
C SER A 74 -0.46 -9.03 -23.33
N SER A 75 0.14 -8.87 -22.13
CA SER A 75 -0.06 -9.79 -21.01
C SER A 75 -1.51 -9.89 -20.54
N SER A 76 -1.90 -11.06 -20.07
CA SER A 76 -3.20 -11.39 -19.48
C SER A 76 -3.20 -11.21 -17.96
N LYS A 77 -4.36 -11.34 -17.32
CA LYS A 77 -4.44 -11.40 -15.85
C LYS A 77 -3.68 -12.61 -15.27
N GLY A 78 -3.68 -13.74 -15.99
CA GLY A 78 -2.95 -14.94 -15.57
C GLY A 78 -1.43 -14.75 -15.52
N ASP A 79 -0.88 -13.89 -16.36
CA ASP A 79 0.56 -13.63 -16.39
C ASP A 79 1.02 -12.86 -15.13
N VAL A 80 0.16 -12.00 -14.56
CA VAL A 80 0.43 -11.36 -13.28
C VAL A 80 0.58 -12.38 -12.16
N THR A 81 -0.27 -13.41 -12.16
CA THR A 81 -0.21 -14.48 -11.15
C THR A 81 1.06 -15.32 -11.26
N LYS A 82 1.61 -15.50 -12.47
CA LYS A 82 2.89 -16.20 -12.70
C LYS A 82 4.08 -15.47 -12.05
N LEU A 83 3.96 -14.15 -11.78
CA LEU A 83 4.96 -13.41 -11.00
C LEU A 83 4.90 -13.71 -9.49
N GLY A 84 3.99 -14.58 -9.06
CA GLY A 84 3.83 -14.98 -7.66
C GLY A 84 2.99 -14.01 -6.85
N ILE A 85 2.33 -13.04 -7.46
CA ILE A 85 1.47 -12.07 -6.77
C ILE A 85 0.00 -12.27 -7.11
N ARG A 86 -0.86 -11.87 -6.18
CA ARG A 86 -2.30 -11.79 -6.39
C ARG A 86 -2.78 -10.37 -6.17
N ILE A 87 -3.58 -9.84 -7.08
CA ILE A 87 -4.12 -8.48 -6.99
C ILE A 87 -5.61 -8.53 -6.72
N ARG A 88 -6.04 -7.80 -5.70
CA ARG A 88 -7.44 -7.60 -5.36
C ARG A 88 -7.76 -6.11 -5.37
N LYS A 89 -8.76 -5.70 -6.14
CA LYS A 89 -9.29 -4.33 -6.15
C LYS A 89 -10.61 -4.32 -5.38
N VAL A 90 -10.75 -3.39 -4.47
CA VAL A 90 -11.94 -3.24 -3.62
C VAL A 90 -12.43 -1.81 -3.73
N ARG A 91 -13.69 -1.63 -4.10
CA ARG A 91 -14.41 -0.37 -4.04
C ARG A 91 -15.44 -0.48 -2.93
N ALA A 92 -15.36 0.38 -1.93
CA ALA A 92 -16.32 0.43 -0.85
C ALA A 92 -17.14 1.71 -0.93
N LEU A 93 -18.43 1.60 -0.67
CA LEU A 93 -19.31 2.75 -0.55
C LEU A 93 -19.46 3.08 0.93
N ALA A 94 -18.93 4.21 1.36
CA ALA A 94 -19.06 4.68 2.73
C ALA A 94 -18.77 6.18 2.82
N SER A 95 -19.51 6.88 3.68
CA SER A 95 -19.26 8.29 3.99
C SER A 95 -18.02 8.50 4.89
N ASP A 96 -17.62 7.46 5.64
CA ASP A 96 -16.43 7.44 6.50
C ASP A 96 -15.45 6.37 6.03
N ALA A 97 -14.37 6.82 5.41
CA ALA A 97 -13.35 5.95 4.89
C ALA A 97 -12.53 5.25 5.98
N LYS A 98 -12.32 5.90 7.13
CA LYS A 98 -11.63 5.26 8.25
C LYS A 98 -12.42 4.01 8.67
N HIS A 99 -13.71 4.17 8.89
CA HIS A 99 -14.57 3.07 9.29
C HIS A 99 -14.59 1.94 8.25
N ALA A 100 -14.70 2.28 6.97
CA ALA A 100 -14.68 1.30 5.89
C ALA A 100 -13.35 0.52 5.82
N ILE A 101 -12.22 1.20 6.00
CA ILE A 101 -10.89 0.57 5.99
C ILE A 101 -10.70 -0.32 7.23
N VAL A 102 -11.06 0.15 8.42
CA VAL A 102 -10.99 -0.65 9.66
C VAL A 102 -11.84 -1.91 9.52
N HIS A 103 -13.08 -1.77 9.05
CA HIS A 103 -13.96 -2.91 8.79
C HIS A 103 -13.35 -3.91 7.81
N HIS A 104 -12.75 -3.42 6.70
CA HIS A 104 -12.08 -4.27 5.73
C HIS A 104 -10.87 -5.00 6.34
N LEU A 105 -10.02 -4.32 7.09
CA LEU A 105 -8.83 -4.89 7.73
C LEU A 105 -9.18 -5.90 8.83
N THR A 106 -10.30 -5.68 9.54
CA THR A 106 -10.83 -6.64 10.51
C THR A 106 -11.25 -7.93 9.83
N ALA A 107 -11.97 -7.84 8.70
CA ALA A 107 -12.41 -9.00 7.93
C ALA A 107 -11.28 -9.69 7.15
N SER A 108 -10.23 -8.95 6.80
CA SER A 108 -9.09 -9.42 6.00
C SER A 108 -7.77 -8.92 6.60
N PRO A 109 -7.28 -9.54 7.68
CA PRO A 109 -6.07 -9.10 8.36
C PRO A 109 -4.87 -8.97 7.43
N THR A 110 -4.19 -7.84 7.52
CA THR A 110 -3.08 -7.45 6.66
C THR A 110 -1.80 -7.33 7.49
N VAL A 111 -0.67 -7.66 6.89
CA VAL A 111 0.65 -7.60 7.57
C VAL A 111 1.32 -6.24 7.37
N LEU A 112 1.12 -5.63 6.20
CA LEU A 112 1.73 -4.36 5.83
C LEU A 112 0.73 -3.47 5.10
N MET A 113 0.55 -2.25 5.57
CA MET A 113 -0.17 -1.19 4.88
C MET A 113 0.84 -0.23 4.23
N VAL A 114 0.59 0.19 3.00
CA VAL A 114 1.43 1.15 2.26
C VAL A 114 0.56 2.29 1.80
N LEU A 115 0.88 3.51 2.21
CA LEU A 115 0.10 4.69 1.85
C LEU A 115 0.97 5.93 1.68
N ALA A 116 0.48 6.88 0.90
CA ALA A 116 1.12 8.18 0.73
C ALA A 116 0.82 9.10 1.93
N THR A 117 1.71 10.02 2.25
CA THR A 117 1.45 11.12 3.18
C THR A 117 1.45 12.44 2.43
N HIS A 118 0.38 13.23 2.57
CA HIS A 118 0.30 14.57 1.98
C HIS A 118 0.51 15.63 3.06
N GLN A 119 1.18 16.72 2.71
CA GLN A 119 1.37 17.86 3.60
C GLN A 119 0.42 19.04 3.32
N HIS A 120 -0.39 19.01 2.25
CA HIS A 120 -1.16 20.16 1.80
C HIS A 120 -2.69 19.98 1.86
N GLU A 121 -3.36 21.13 1.92
CA GLU A 121 -4.79 21.30 2.11
C GLU A 121 -5.61 20.82 0.90
N GLY A 122 -6.68 20.08 1.15
CA GLY A 122 -7.62 19.63 0.14
C GLY A 122 -8.41 18.39 0.56
N PHE A 123 -9.22 17.87 -0.33
CA PHE A 123 -10.08 16.70 -0.11
C PHE A 123 -9.30 15.44 0.32
N ALA A 124 -8.02 15.38 -0.01
CA ALA A 124 -7.09 14.31 0.39
C ALA A 124 -6.65 14.38 1.87
N ARG A 125 -7.00 15.45 2.59
CA ARG A 125 -6.63 15.68 3.99
C ARG A 125 -7.13 14.61 4.95
N TRP A 126 -8.24 13.95 4.63
CA TRP A 126 -8.81 12.92 5.49
C TRP A 126 -8.07 11.56 5.41
N LEU A 127 -7.30 11.31 4.34
CA LEU A 127 -6.57 10.05 4.21
C LEU A 127 -5.28 10.00 5.07
N HIS A 128 -4.73 11.17 5.50
CA HIS A 128 -3.35 11.23 5.98
C HIS A 128 -3.17 11.30 7.50
N HIS A 129 -3.65 12.34 8.16
CA HIS A 129 -3.52 12.44 9.62
C HIS A 129 -4.74 11.89 10.35
N ALA A 130 -5.91 12.06 9.76
CA ALA A 130 -7.15 11.58 10.37
C ALA A 130 -7.37 10.07 10.19
N LEU A 131 -6.67 9.43 9.25
CA LEU A 131 -6.92 8.03 8.91
C LEU A 131 -5.72 7.12 9.15
N ALA A 132 -4.58 7.46 8.61
CA ALA A 132 -3.44 6.55 8.55
C ALA A 132 -2.90 6.18 9.93
N GLU A 133 -2.68 7.16 10.79
CA GLU A 133 -2.18 6.93 12.14
C GLU A 133 -3.21 6.26 13.04
N PRO A 134 -4.49 6.72 13.12
CA PRO A 134 -5.51 6.02 13.87
C PRO A 134 -5.75 4.59 13.41
N VAL A 135 -5.82 4.32 12.09
CA VAL A 135 -6.00 2.97 11.57
C VAL A 135 -4.79 2.09 11.90
N SER A 136 -3.58 2.61 11.72
CA SER A 136 -2.35 1.87 12.03
C SER A 136 -2.28 1.48 13.52
N ARG A 137 -2.65 2.39 14.42
CA ARG A 137 -2.70 2.13 15.87
C ARG A 137 -3.82 1.17 16.26
N GLU A 138 -5.03 1.41 15.79
CA GLU A 138 -6.21 0.63 16.10
C GLU A 138 -6.06 -0.82 15.62
N MET A 139 -5.54 -1.00 14.41
CA MET A 139 -5.38 -2.31 13.79
C MET A 139 -4.01 -2.95 14.07
N GLN A 140 -3.08 -2.25 14.72
CA GLN A 140 -1.70 -2.69 14.95
C GLN A 140 -1.01 -3.19 13.66
N VAL A 141 -1.37 -2.62 12.52
CA VAL A 141 -0.80 -2.96 11.20
C VAL A 141 0.50 -2.18 10.99
N ARG A 142 1.55 -2.87 10.61
CA ARG A 142 2.79 -2.19 10.18
C ARG A 142 2.48 -1.31 8.98
N THR A 143 2.94 -0.06 9.03
CA THR A 143 2.62 0.91 7.99
C THR A 143 3.87 1.51 7.40
N LEU A 144 3.99 1.44 6.08
CA LEU A 144 4.96 2.18 5.29
C LEU A 144 4.31 3.48 4.81
N PHE A 145 4.78 4.59 5.33
CA PHE A 145 4.42 5.91 4.87
C PHE A 145 5.37 6.35 3.75
N VAL A 146 4.82 6.66 2.59
CA VAL A 146 5.55 7.20 1.45
C VAL A 146 5.28 8.70 1.39
N PRO A 147 6.29 9.56 1.67
CA PRO A 147 6.07 11.00 1.70
C PRO A 147 5.66 11.55 0.33
N SER A 148 4.78 12.56 0.33
CA SER A 148 4.45 13.32 -0.86
C SER A 148 5.66 14.08 -1.41
N HIS A 149 5.62 14.43 -2.69
CA HIS A 149 6.65 15.20 -3.39
C HIS A 149 8.03 14.54 -3.47
N VAL A 150 8.15 13.26 -3.12
CA VAL A 150 9.35 12.46 -3.32
C VAL A 150 9.03 11.18 -4.08
N GLU A 151 9.97 10.70 -4.88
CA GLU A 151 9.81 9.42 -5.59
C GLU A 151 9.80 8.23 -4.62
N GLY A 152 10.39 8.41 -3.44
CA GLY A 152 10.62 7.33 -2.49
C GLY A 152 11.78 6.42 -2.95
N PHE A 153 11.76 5.15 -2.50
CA PHE A 153 12.82 4.20 -2.84
C PHE A 153 12.48 3.27 -4.02
N VAL A 154 11.30 3.42 -4.62
CA VAL A 154 10.88 2.67 -5.82
C VAL A 154 10.62 3.64 -6.95
N SER A 155 11.34 3.49 -8.05
CA SER A 155 11.09 4.27 -9.25
C SER A 155 9.75 3.88 -9.88
N ARG A 156 8.87 4.86 -10.09
CA ARG A 156 7.58 4.66 -10.77
C ARG A 156 7.74 4.22 -12.21
N GLU A 157 8.83 4.67 -12.85
CA GLU A 157 9.07 4.43 -14.27
C GLU A 157 9.64 3.04 -14.52
N THR A 158 10.55 2.59 -13.67
CA THR A 158 11.30 1.34 -13.91
C THR A 158 11.02 0.24 -12.89
N GLY A 159 10.36 0.56 -11.77
CA GLY A 159 10.18 -0.37 -10.65
C GLY A 159 11.48 -0.72 -9.91
N GLN A 160 12.59 -0.08 -10.26
CA GLN A 160 13.86 -0.31 -9.56
C GLN A 160 13.80 0.20 -8.13
N THR A 161 14.41 -0.56 -7.22
CA THR A 161 14.54 -0.19 -5.82
C THR A 161 15.87 0.50 -5.57
N ARG A 162 15.81 1.70 -4.99
CA ARG A 162 16.98 2.54 -4.65
C ARG A 162 17.03 2.77 -3.13
N LEU A 163 17.29 1.73 -2.37
CA LEU A 163 17.39 1.81 -0.92
C LEU A 163 18.86 1.72 -0.52
N GLN A 164 19.50 2.88 -0.29
CA GLN A 164 20.93 2.96 0.02
C GLN A 164 21.22 3.21 1.50
N ARG A 165 20.28 3.81 2.23
CA ARG A 165 20.45 4.16 3.65
C ARG A 165 19.17 3.91 4.41
N LEU A 166 19.33 3.30 5.59
CA LEU A 166 18.25 3.10 6.56
C LEU A 166 18.66 3.76 7.88
N LEU A 167 17.79 4.60 8.41
CA LEU A 167 17.89 5.14 9.75
C LEU A 167 16.94 4.36 10.65
N LEU A 168 17.48 3.71 11.67
CA LEU A 168 16.71 3.02 12.68
C LEU A 168 16.76 3.83 13.97
N PRO A 169 15.68 4.50 14.38
CA PRO A 169 15.63 5.11 15.71
C PRO A 169 15.59 4.00 16.77
N ILE A 170 16.59 3.98 17.64
CA ILE A 170 16.64 3.08 18.77
C ILE A 170 16.49 3.90 20.06
N SER A 171 15.58 3.48 20.95
CA SER A 171 15.52 4.05 22.30
C SER A 171 16.59 3.39 23.15
N ILE A 172 17.46 4.22 23.76
CA ILE A 172 18.51 3.77 24.68
C ILE A 172 17.97 3.69 26.13
N GLN A 173 16.73 4.11 26.38
CA GLN A 173 16.13 3.99 27.69
C GLN A 173 15.76 2.53 27.97
N PRO A 174 16.27 1.94 29.05
CA PRO A 174 15.80 0.62 29.47
C PRO A 174 14.30 0.71 29.81
N PRO A 175 13.52 -0.36 29.57
CA PRO A 175 12.14 -0.38 29.99
C PRO A 175 12.08 -0.12 31.49
N SER A 176 11.30 0.89 31.91
CA SER A 176 11.00 1.11 33.32
C SER A 176 10.37 -0.16 33.89
N GLN A 177 11.00 -0.67 34.95
CA GLN A 177 10.51 -1.80 35.74
C GLN A 177 9.17 -1.50 36.38
#